data_fb78300abd5ac974a7df238a3744b1b4
#
_entry.id   fb78300abd5ac974a7df238a3744b1b4
#
_cell.length_a   1.000
_cell.length_b   1.000
_cell.length_c   1.000
_cell.angle_alpha   90.00
_cell.angle_beta   90.00
_cell.angle_gamma   90.00
#
_symmetry.space_group_name_H-M   'P 1'
#
loop_
_entity.id
_entity.type
_entity.pdbx_description
1 polymer ?
#
loop_
_entity_poly.entity_id
_entity_poly.type
_entity_poly.pdbx_seq_one_letter_code
_entity_poly.pdbx_strand_id
1 'polypeptide(L)'
;MLKFIKVISLLIIISSFLITSNIYSQNTNDDCLTCHSDKTLTKSKHGKTFSLFVNSGILKNSTHKNVKCVSCHKDADVSEFPHSENLKEVDCGSCHKNAQYQFFTSIHGQALKFNAPYAPDCKECHGKHDVLSKSNAKSPTYKLNIPILCGKCHKEGAPVARIYNITQHNIISNYTESIHGKGLLESGLIVSATCNDCHGNHLILPHTSPQASTSSKKIASTCMKCHANIEQVHKKVIKRELWEKKAGNI
;
A
#
# COMPACT_ATOMS: atom_id res chain seq x y z
N MET A 1 64.64 -34.51 -1.61
CA MET A 1 63.43 -34.72 -2.44
C MET A 1 62.22 -35.19 -1.60
N LEU A 2 62.30 -36.25 -0.82
CA LEU A 2 61.18 -36.80 -0.09
C LEU A 2 60.51 -35.87 0.96
N LYS A 3 61.27 -34.99 1.60
CA LYS A 3 60.75 -33.98 2.56
C LYS A 3 59.95 -32.87 1.89
N PHE A 4 60.37 -32.46 0.66
CA PHE A 4 59.66 -31.45 -0.14
C PHE A 4 58.32 -31.94 -0.64
N ILE A 5 58.23 -33.20 -1.05
CA ILE A 5 57.00 -33.81 -1.53
C ILE A 5 55.96 -33.91 -0.39
N LYS A 6 56.39 -34.25 0.84
CA LYS A 6 55.49 -34.30 2.02
C LYS A 6 54.93 -32.91 2.41
N VAL A 7 55.71 -31.85 2.29
CA VAL A 7 55.27 -30.50 2.61
C VAL A 7 54.25 -30.00 1.56
N ILE A 8 54.49 -30.28 0.27
CA ILE A 8 53.58 -29.92 -0.82
C ILE A 8 52.27 -30.70 -0.69
N SER A 9 52.34 -32.00 -0.35
CA SER A 9 51.12 -32.83 -0.16
C SER A 9 50.30 -32.33 1.05
N LEU A 10 50.95 -31.89 2.13
CA LEU A 10 50.26 -31.35 3.31
C LEU A 10 49.61 -29.98 3.01
N LEU A 11 50.24 -29.13 2.21
CA LEU A 11 49.70 -27.85 1.77
C LEU A 11 48.49 -28.01 0.83
N ILE A 12 48.49 -29.02 -0.03
CA ILE A 12 47.34 -29.32 -0.91
C ILE A 12 46.15 -29.86 -0.11
N ILE A 13 46.39 -30.69 0.93
CA ILE A 13 45.33 -31.19 1.80
C ILE A 13 44.75 -30.07 2.67
N ILE A 14 45.57 -29.14 3.16
CA ILE A 14 45.08 -27.96 3.92
C ILE A 14 44.32 -26.99 3.01
N SER A 15 44.78 -26.81 1.78
CA SER A 15 44.06 -25.97 0.79
C SER A 15 42.70 -26.54 0.39
N SER A 16 42.55 -27.86 0.27
CA SER A 16 41.27 -28.50 -0.03
C SER A 16 40.29 -28.47 1.17
N PHE A 17 40.76 -28.33 2.39
CA PHE A 17 39.89 -28.20 3.56
C PHE A 17 39.36 -26.75 3.76
N LEU A 18 40.03 -25.73 3.18
CA LEU A 18 39.62 -24.34 3.28
C LEU A 18 38.55 -23.92 2.21
N ILE A 19 38.21 -24.80 1.27
CA ILE A 19 37.24 -24.52 0.20
C ILE A 19 35.86 -25.20 0.50
N THR A 20 35.60 -25.61 1.73
CA THR A 20 34.21 -25.81 2.13
C THR A 20 33.59 -24.45 2.43
N SER A 21 33.47 -23.61 1.42
CA SER A 21 32.50 -22.52 1.45
C SER A 21 31.15 -23.20 1.72
N ASN A 22 30.57 -22.92 2.87
CA ASN A 22 29.19 -23.20 3.14
C ASN A 22 28.38 -22.60 1.98
N ILE A 23 28.05 -23.42 0.98
CA ILE A 23 27.04 -23.09 -0.02
C ILE A 23 25.71 -23.13 0.79
N TYR A 24 25.45 -22.08 1.54
CA TYR A 24 24.09 -21.83 1.97
C TYR A 24 23.27 -21.69 0.70
N SER A 25 22.54 -22.72 0.36
CA SER A 25 21.54 -22.67 -0.69
C SER A 25 20.57 -21.55 -0.27
N GLN A 26 20.73 -20.38 -0.90
CA GLN A 26 19.77 -19.30 -0.71
C GLN A 26 18.49 -19.75 -1.41
N ASN A 27 17.40 -19.88 -0.66
CA ASN A 27 16.09 -20.22 -1.21
C ASN A 27 15.76 -19.33 -2.40
N THR A 28 15.46 -19.94 -3.52
CA THR A 28 15.03 -19.24 -4.73
C THR A 28 13.52 -19.11 -4.74
N ASN A 29 13.00 -18.23 -5.57
CA ASN A 29 11.54 -18.11 -5.73
C ASN A 29 10.95 -19.41 -6.33
N ASP A 30 11.71 -20.16 -7.10
CA ASP A 30 11.26 -21.40 -7.71
C ASP A 30 11.10 -22.51 -6.66
N ASP A 31 11.95 -22.57 -5.65
CA ASP A 31 11.80 -23.50 -4.52
C ASP A 31 10.46 -23.30 -3.82
N CYS A 32 10.10 -22.05 -3.56
CA CYS A 32 8.80 -21.69 -2.96
C CYS A 32 7.64 -22.06 -3.89
N LEU A 33 7.76 -21.78 -5.17
CA LEU A 33 6.72 -22.03 -6.16
C LEU A 33 6.50 -23.52 -6.44
N THR A 34 7.43 -24.40 -6.09
CA THR A 34 7.23 -25.87 -6.16
C THR A 34 5.95 -26.28 -5.44
N CYS A 35 5.66 -25.71 -4.27
CA CYS A 35 4.42 -25.95 -3.53
C CYS A 35 3.37 -24.87 -3.78
N HIS A 36 3.78 -23.57 -3.74
CA HIS A 36 2.85 -22.45 -3.80
C HIS A 36 2.24 -22.18 -5.17
N SER A 37 2.65 -22.91 -6.24
CA SER A 37 1.95 -22.89 -7.52
C SER A 37 0.77 -23.87 -7.59
N ASP A 38 0.58 -24.72 -6.58
CA ASP A 38 -0.57 -25.61 -6.48
C ASP A 38 -1.83 -24.81 -6.05
N LYS A 39 -2.84 -24.82 -6.91
CA LYS A 39 -4.12 -24.13 -6.65
C LYS A 39 -4.93 -24.75 -5.52
N THR A 40 -4.66 -26.00 -5.16
CA THR A 40 -5.34 -26.73 -4.11
C THR A 40 -4.70 -26.51 -2.74
N LEU A 41 -3.49 -25.95 -2.69
CA LEU A 41 -2.77 -25.71 -1.46
C LEU A 41 -3.51 -24.66 -0.61
N THR A 42 -3.92 -25.10 0.58
CA THR A 42 -4.69 -24.27 1.52
C THR A 42 -4.21 -24.46 2.94
N LYS A 43 -4.54 -23.52 3.82
CA LYS A 43 -4.45 -23.69 5.27
C LYS A 43 -5.74 -23.27 5.95
N SER A 44 -6.03 -23.89 7.08
CA SER A 44 -7.14 -23.51 7.94
C SER A 44 -6.65 -22.69 9.14
N LYS A 45 -7.28 -21.55 9.39
CA LYS A 45 -7.00 -20.72 10.57
C LYS A 45 -8.32 -20.17 11.10
N HIS A 46 -8.60 -20.38 12.39
CA HIS A 46 -9.83 -19.95 13.06
C HIS A 46 -11.11 -20.39 12.32
N GLY A 47 -11.14 -21.62 11.83
CA GLY A 47 -12.29 -22.19 11.10
C GLY A 47 -12.49 -21.65 9.68
N LYS A 48 -11.57 -20.83 9.17
CA LYS A 48 -11.58 -20.32 7.79
C LYS A 48 -10.46 -20.94 6.97
N THR A 49 -10.77 -21.32 5.74
CA THR A 49 -9.79 -21.84 4.78
C THR A 49 -9.21 -20.71 3.95
N PHE A 50 -7.89 -20.66 3.86
CA PHE A 50 -7.14 -19.67 3.08
C PHE A 50 -6.35 -20.36 1.99
N SER A 51 -6.44 -19.88 0.76
CA SER A 51 -5.57 -20.34 -0.33
C SER A 51 -4.15 -19.82 -0.08
N LEU A 52 -3.18 -20.71 -0.29
CA LEU A 52 -1.76 -20.40 -0.27
C LEU A 52 -1.17 -20.35 -1.69
N PHE A 53 -2.02 -20.44 -2.70
CA PHE A 53 -1.64 -20.36 -4.11
C PHE A 53 -1.05 -19.00 -4.47
N VAL A 54 0.09 -19.01 -5.14
CA VAL A 54 0.73 -17.84 -5.73
C VAL A 54 0.78 -17.98 -7.25
N ASN A 55 0.12 -17.09 -7.96
CA ASN A 55 0.17 -17.05 -9.41
C ASN A 55 1.48 -16.43 -9.88
N SER A 56 2.39 -17.25 -10.38
CA SER A 56 3.71 -16.82 -10.87
C SER A 56 3.62 -15.81 -12.04
N GLY A 57 2.58 -15.91 -12.89
CA GLY A 57 2.34 -14.96 -13.97
C GLY A 57 1.98 -13.57 -13.46
N ILE A 58 1.20 -13.48 -12.38
CA ILE A 58 0.88 -12.21 -11.71
C ILE A 58 2.14 -11.63 -11.06
N LEU A 59 2.89 -12.45 -10.34
CA LEU A 59 4.13 -12.04 -9.69
C LEU A 59 5.15 -11.47 -10.70
N LYS A 60 5.32 -12.11 -11.86
CA LYS A 60 6.21 -11.64 -12.94
C LYS A 60 5.85 -10.25 -13.48
N ASN A 61 4.60 -9.82 -13.34
CA ASN A 61 4.12 -8.49 -13.75
C ASN A 61 4.11 -7.47 -12.61
N SER A 62 4.38 -7.90 -11.38
CA SER A 62 4.45 -7.04 -10.20
C SER A 62 5.68 -6.12 -10.24
N THR A 63 5.59 -4.99 -9.55
CA THR A 63 6.75 -4.13 -9.27
C THR A 63 7.81 -4.85 -8.44
N HIS A 64 7.42 -5.89 -7.70
CA HIS A 64 8.30 -6.72 -6.87
C HIS A 64 8.80 -8.00 -7.58
N LYS A 65 8.66 -8.12 -8.90
CA LYS A 65 9.01 -9.32 -9.68
C LYS A 65 10.43 -9.85 -9.48
N ASN A 66 11.37 -8.96 -9.13
CA ASN A 66 12.78 -9.30 -8.89
C ASN A 66 13.11 -9.45 -7.39
N VAL A 67 12.12 -9.36 -6.51
CA VAL A 67 12.30 -9.50 -5.06
C VAL A 67 12.14 -10.98 -4.69
N LYS A 68 13.03 -11.48 -3.83
CA LYS A 68 12.93 -12.85 -3.32
C LYS A 68 11.72 -12.97 -2.38
N CYS A 69 11.04 -14.12 -2.39
CA CYS A 69 9.92 -14.41 -1.47
C CYS A 69 10.32 -14.19 -0.02
N VAL A 70 11.49 -14.66 0.37
CA VAL A 70 12.05 -14.54 1.72
C VAL A 70 12.43 -13.09 2.13
N SER A 71 12.53 -12.17 1.17
CA SER A 71 12.71 -10.75 1.51
C SER A 71 11.50 -10.14 2.20
N CYS A 72 10.31 -10.68 1.89
CA CYS A 72 9.04 -10.30 2.52
C CYS A 72 8.63 -11.32 3.59
N HIS A 73 8.74 -12.61 3.30
CA HIS A 73 8.41 -13.74 4.18
C HIS A 73 9.68 -14.23 4.89
N LYS A 74 10.25 -13.37 5.75
CA LYS A 74 11.57 -13.60 6.36
C LYS A 74 11.67 -14.87 7.20
N ASP A 75 10.58 -15.26 7.82
CA ASP A 75 10.49 -16.49 8.64
C ASP A 75 10.17 -17.74 7.82
N ALA A 76 10.06 -17.62 6.49
CA ALA A 76 10.06 -18.74 5.56
C ALA A 76 11.46 -19.02 4.97
N ASP A 77 12.49 -18.24 5.35
CA ASP A 77 13.88 -18.49 4.96
C ASP A 77 14.47 -19.57 5.85
N VAL A 78 14.24 -20.82 5.47
CA VAL A 78 14.62 -22.01 6.21
C VAL A 78 15.53 -22.91 5.37
N SER A 79 16.40 -23.68 6.04
CA SER A 79 17.30 -24.64 5.38
C SER A 79 16.58 -25.90 4.90
N GLU A 80 15.44 -26.23 5.50
CA GLU A 80 14.67 -27.44 5.21
C GLU A 80 13.19 -27.10 5.04
N PHE A 81 12.56 -27.67 4.00
CA PHE A 81 11.13 -27.54 3.74
C PHE A 81 10.36 -28.75 4.26
N PRO A 82 9.09 -28.59 4.65
CA PRO A 82 8.29 -27.36 4.64
C PRO A 82 8.64 -26.41 5.81
N HIS A 83 8.49 -25.10 5.56
CA HIS A 83 8.61 -24.09 6.62
C HIS A 83 7.41 -24.14 7.60
N SER A 84 7.50 -23.38 8.72
CA SER A 84 6.40 -23.26 9.67
C SER A 84 5.11 -22.74 9.00
N GLU A 85 3.97 -23.31 9.38
CA GLU A 85 2.66 -22.83 8.90
C GLU A 85 2.27 -21.44 9.44
N ASN A 86 2.84 -21.04 10.59
CA ASN A 86 2.51 -19.80 11.29
C ASN A 86 3.55 -18.73 11.02
N LEU A 87 3.62 -18.27 9.77
CA LEU A 87 4.46 -17.14 9.42
C LEU A 87 3.90 -15.83 9.98
N LYS A 88 4.81 -14.92 10.29
CA LYS A 88 4.47 -13.53 10.67
C LYS A 88 3.87 -12.79 9.47
N GLU A 89 3.11 -11.76 9.76
CA GLU A 89 2.66 -10.86 8.71
C GLU A 89 3.85 -10.11 8.08
N VAL A 90 3.75 -9.92 6.76
CA VAL A 90 4.77 -9.21 6.00
C VAL A 90 4.82 -7.75 6.44
N ASP A 91 6.02 -7.29 6.79
CA ASP A 91 6.30 -5.90 7.10
C ASP A 91 6.80 -5.15 5.87
N CYS A 92 5.90 -4.43 5.21
CA CYS A 92 6.21 -3.59 4.06
C CYS A 92 7.18 -2.45 4.43
N GLY A 93 7.14 -1.98 5.67
CA GLY A 93 7.99 -0.90 6.19
C GLY A 93 9.45 -1.29 6.30
N SER A 94 9.81 -2.56 6.25
CA SER A 94 11.22 -2.97 6.20
C SER A 94 11.98 -2.34 5.02
N CYS A 95 11.28 -2.06 3.91
CA CYS A 95 11.79 -1.34 2.73
C CYS A 95 11.11 0.03 2.57
N HIS A 96 9.80 0.13 2.82
CA HIS A 96 8.98 1.33 2.61
C HIS A 96 8.79 2.15 3.90
N LYS A 97 9.86 2.43 4.63
CA LYS A 97 9.84 3.06 5.97
C LYS A 97 9.03 4.36 6.03
N ASN A 98 9.23 5.26 5.06
CA ASN A 98 8.53 6.55 5.06
C ASN A 98 7.02 6.39 4.80
N ALA A 99 6.63 5.53 3.86
CA ALA A 99 5.22 5.25 3.58
C ALA A 99 4.53 4.61 4.81
N GLN A 100 5.20 3.67 5.47
CA GLN A 100 4.69 3.05 6.69
C GLN A 100 4.55 4.06 7.83
N TYR A 101 5.56 4.92 8.05
CA TYR A 101 5.48 5.99 9.06
C TYR A 101 4.29 6.92 8.80
N GLN A 102 4.13 7.40 7.57
CA GLN A 102 3.00 8.24 7.19
C GLN A 102 1.66 7.53 7.38
N PHE A 103 1.58 6.25 6.98
CA PHE A 103 0.38 5.46 7.13
C PHE A 103 -0.01 5.30 8.61
N PHE A 104 0.91 4.89 9.49
CA PHE A 104 0.60 4.74 10.91
C PHE A 104 0.35 6.07 11.65
N THR A 105 0.74 7.19 11.06
CA THR A 105 0.36 8.54 11.54
C THR A 105 -1.04 8.93 11.05
N SER A 106 -1.55 8.32 9.98
CA SER A 106 -2.84 8.61 9.37
C SER A 106 -4.02 8.03 10.17
N ILE A 107 -5.23 8.51 9.85
CA ILE A 107 -6.46 7.96 10.45
C ILE A 107 -6.64 6.46 10.15
N HIS A 108 -6.26 6.00 8.96
CA HIS A 108 -6.33 4.58 8.58
C HIS A 108 -5.36 3.73 9.39
N GLY A 109 -4.13 4.19 9.52
CA GLY A 109 -3.11 3.47 10.29
C GLY A 109 -3.39 3.45 11.79
N GLN A 110 -3.97 4.53 12.33
CA GLN A 110 -4.43 4.54 13.71
C GLN A 110 -5.61 3.57 13.91
N ALA A 111 -6.58 3.54 12.99
CA ALA A 111 -7.66 2.58 13.01
C ALA A 111 -7.14 1.13 13.00
N LEU A 112 -6.15 0.83 12.16
CA LEU A 112 -5.52 -0.49 12.09
C LEU A 112 -4.81 -0.84 13.41
N LYS A 113 -4.05 0.09 13.98
CA LYS A 113 -3.34 -0.08 15.26
C LYS A 113 -4.28 -0.43 16.42
N PHE A 114 -5.48 0.10 16.40
CA PHE A 114 -6.50 -0.17 17.42
C PHE A 114 -7.46 -1.31 17.04
N ASN A 115 -7.13 -2.10 16.02
CA ASN A 115 -7.94 -3.21 15.52
C ASN A 115 -9.39 -2.80 15.21
N ALA A 116 -9.57 -1.58 14.73
CA ALA A 116 -10.90 -1.07 14.38
C ALA A 116 -11.47 -1.87 13.20
N PRO A 117 -12.76 -2.23 13.20
CA PRO A 117 -13.40 -2.95 12.11
C PRO A 117 -13.21 -2.25 10.76
N TYR A 118 -12.90 -3.04 9.72
CA TYR A 118 -12.66 -2.55 8.35
C TYR A 118 -11.50 -1.56 8.19
N ALA A 119 -10.60 -1.44 9.18
CA ALA A 119 -9.38 -0.67 9.01
C ALA A 119 -8.54 -1.27 7.88
N PRO A 120 -8.17 -0.49 6.84
CA PRO A 120 -7.37 -1.00 5.75
C PRO A 120 -5.92 -1.19 6.19
N ASP A 121 -5.22 -2.11 5.53
CA ASP A 121 -3.76 -2.18 5.58
C ASP A 121 -3.14 -1.84 4.21
N CYS A 122 -1.83 -2.00 4.08
CA CYS A 122 -1.12 -1.71 2.82
C CYS A 122 -1.68 -2.54 1.65
N LYS A 123 -2.07 -3.79 1.93
CA LYS A 123 -2.53 -4.75 0.91
C LYS A 123 -3.89 -4.39 0.34
N GLU A 124 -4.75 -3.73 1.12
CA GLU A 124 -6.08 -3.32 0.66
C GLU A 124 -6.01 -2.29 -0.47
N CYS A 125 -4.97 -1.46 -0.47
CA CYS A 125 -4.77 -0.44 -1.49
C CYS A 125 -3.82 -0.89 -2.61
N HIS A 126 -2.77 -1.66 -2.29
CA HIS A 126 -1.70 -1.97 -3.23
C HIS A 126 -1.71 -3.39 -3.79
N GLY A 127 -2.50 -4.30 -3.20
CA GLY A 127 -2.44 -5.72 -3.49
C GLY A 127 -1.35 -6.44 -2.69
N LYS A 128 -1.14 -7.71 -3.00
CA LYS A 128 -0.18 -8.60 -2.32
C LYS A 128 0.97 -8.96 -3.26
N HIS A 129 0.78 -10.00 -4.05
CA HIS A 129 1.76 -10.44 -5.06
C HIS A 129 1.58 -9.73 -6.42
N ASP A 130 0.51 -9.02 -6.59
CA ASP A 130 0.05 -8.29 -7.76
C ASP A 130 0.27 -6.76 -7.66
N VAL A 131 1.22 -6.33 -6.82
CA VAL A 131 1.52 -4.90 -6.65
C VAL A 131 1.98 -4.28 -7.96
N LEU A 132 1.22 -3.31 -8.45
CA LEU A 132 1.51 -2.61 -9.70
C LEU A 132 1.90 -1.14 -9.43
N SER A 133 2.74 -0.59 -10.33
CA SER A 133 3.06 0.83 -10.29
C SER A 133 1.79 1.68 -10.45
N LYS A 134 1.76 2.83 -9.78
CA LYS A 134 0.71 3.83 -9.95
C LYS A 134 0.56 4.35 -11.39
N SER A 135 1.54 4.15 -12.25
CA SER A 135 1.49 4.48 -13.68
C SER A 135 0.87 3.39 -14.55
N ASN A 136 0.65 2.20 -14.00
CA ASN A 136 0.00 1.11 -14.70
C ASN A 136 -1.52 1.24 -14.57
N ALA A 137 -2.23 1.30 -15.70
CA ALA A 137 -3.69 1.45 -15.72
C ALA A 137 -4.47 0.35 -14.97
N LYS A 138 -3.86 -0.83 -14.78
CA LYS A 138 -4.44 -1.94 -14.00
C LYS A 138 -4.19 -1.81 -12.50
N SER A 139 -3.33 -0.90 -12.06
CA SER A 139 -3.05 -0.70 -10.64
C SER A 139 -4.29 -0.14 -9.92
N PRO A 140 -4.67 -0.66 -8.75
CA PRO A 140 -5.70 -0.03 -7.94
C PRO A 140 -5.38 1.44 -7.60
N THR A 141 -4.08 1.78 -7.51
CA THR A 141 -3.60 3.14 -7.22
C THR A 141 -3.32 3.98 -8.48
N TYR A 142 -3.70 3.49 -9.67
CA TYR A 142 -3.72 4.31 -10.88
C TYR A 142 -4.76 5.43 -10.77
N LYS A 143 -4.48 6.58 -11.31
CA LYS A 143 -5.27 7.80 -11.08
C LYS A 143 -6.77 7.62 -11.36
N LEU A 144 -7.14 7.01 -12.47
CA LEU A 144 -8.55 6.72 -12.80
C LEU A 144 -9.22 5.73 -11.82
N ASN A 145 -8.43 4.89 -11.14
CA ASN A 145 -8.93 3.86 -10.24
C ASN A 145 -9.06 4.35 -8.78
N ILE A 146 -8.49 5.51 -8.44
CA ILE A 146 -8.53 6.06 -7.06
C ILE A 146 -9.95 6.22 -6.53
N PRO A 147 -10.92 6.81 -7.26
CA PRO A 147 -12.29 6.93 -6.76
C PRO A 147 -12.94 5.56 -6.50
N ILE A 148 -12.65 4.56 -7.34
CA ILE A 148 -13.13 3.20 -7.19
C ILE A 148 -12.50 2.55 -5.95
N LEU A 149 -11.18 2.71 -5.78
CA LEU A 149 -10.43 2.18 -4.66
C LEU A 149 -10.97 2.72 -3.32
N CYS A 150 -11.06 4.03 -3.19
CA CYS A 150 -11.60 4.68 -1.99
C CYS A 150 -13.08 4.32 -1.78
N GLY A 151 -13.84 4.25 -2.87
CA GLY A 151 -15.26 3.92 -2.87
C GLY A 151 -15.59 2.53 -2.35
N LYS A 152 -14.65 1.58 -2.35
CA LYS A 152 -14.88 0.25 -1.74
C LYS A 152 -15.41 0.36 -0.31
N CYS A 153 -14.91 1.34 0.44
CA CYS A 153 -15.26 1.56 1.84
C CYS A 153 -16.04 2.87 2.07
N HIS A 154 -15.77 3.91 1.25
CA HIS A 154 -16.33 5.25 1.44
C HIS A 154 -17.58 5.56 0.60
N LYS A 155 -18.13 4.58 -0.11
CA LYS A 155 -19.41 4.79 -0.78
C LYS A 155 -20.59 4.72 0.20
N GLU A 156 -21.70 5.29 -0.19
CA GLU A 156 -22.96 5.21 0.57
C GLU A 156 -23.34 3.75 0.86
N GLY A 157 -23.85 3.51 2.06
CA GLY A 157 -24.25 2.19 2.53
C GLY A 157 -23.11 1.22 2.84
N ALA A 158 -21.85 1.59 2.60
CA ALA A 158 -20.72 0.75 2.99
C ALA A 158 -20.63 0.63 4.53
N PRO A 159 -20.16 -0.53 5.06
CA PRO A 159 -20.06 -0.76 6.50
C PRO A 159 -19.31 0.34 7.25
N VAL A 160 -18.22 0.84 6.68
CA VAL A 160 -17.40 1.92 7.26
C VAL A 160 -18.23 3.19 7.47
N ALA A 161 -19.02 3.60 6.47
CA ALA A 161 -19.83 4.80 6.56
C ALA A 161 -20.86 4.72 7.70
N ARG A 162 -21.42 3.53 7.93
CA ARG A 162 -22.40 3.28 9.00
C ARG A 162 -21.78 3.18 10.38
N ILE A 163 -20.69 2.41 10.52
CA ILE A 163 -20.07 2.11 11.82
C ILE A 163 -19.43 3.37 12.41
N TYR A 164 -18.78 4.19 11.59
CA TYR A 164 -18.05 5.38 12.05
C TYR A 164 -18.86 6.66 11.91
N ASN A 165 -20.16 6.57 11.63
CA ASN A 165 -21.05 7.72 11.49
C ASN A 165 -20.43 8.84 10.64
N ILE A 166 -19.95 8.46 9.45
CA ILE A 166 -19.34 9.42 8.52
C ILE A 166 -20.44 10.38 8.07
N THR A 167 -20.30 11.65 8.45
CA THR A 167 -21.30 12.70 8.21
C THR A 167 -21.47 13.05 6.73
N GLN A 168 -20.46 12.78 5.91
CA GLN A 168 -20.54 12.97 4.48
C GLN A 168 -21.11 11.69 3.84
N HIS A 169 -22.39 11.73 3.55
CA HIS A 169 -23.05 10.71 2.72
C HIS A 169 -22.72 10.98 1.25
N ASN A 170 -22.85 10.00 0.39
CA ASN A 170 -22.66 10.16 -1.07
C ASN A 170 -21.29 10.70 -1.51
N ILE A 171 -20.23 10.41 -0.76
CA ILE A 171 -18.87 10.93 -1.06
C ILE A 171 -18.49 10.66 -2.52
N ILE A 172 -18.73 9.45 -3.00
CA ILE A 172 -18.36 9.05 -4.36
C ILE A 172 -19.24 9.74 -5.40
N SER A 173 -20.56 9.78 -5.20
CA SER A 173 -21.49 10.49 -6.10
C SER A 173 -21.15 11.97 -6.18
N ASN A 174 -20.94 12.62 -5.03
CA ASN A 174 -20.56 14.04 -4.98
C ASN A 174 -19.25 14.31 -5.71
N TYR A 175 -18.28 13.38 -5.59
CA TYR A 175 -17.04 13.51 -6.35
C TYR A 175 -17.27 13.34 -7.86
N THR A 176 -17.99 12.29 -8.28
CA THR A 176 -18.21 12.00 -9.71
C THR A 176 -18.98 13.13 -10.42
N GLU A 177 -19.90 13.77 -9.72
CA GLU A 177 -20.66 14.91 -10.23
C GLU A 177 -19.89 16.24 -10.18
N SER A 178 -18.80 16.30 -9.44
CA SER A 178 -17.97 17.50 -9.37
C SER A 178 -17.25 17.77 -10.68
N ILE A 179 -16.77 19.02 -10.86
CA ILE A 179 -15.94 19.38 -12.03
C ILE A 179 -14.69 18.52 -12.14
N HIS A 180 -14.09 18.11 -11.02
CA HIS A 180 -12.93 17.23 -11.00
C HIS A 180 -13.30 15.81 -11.41
N GLY A 181 -14.40 15.27 -10.89
CA GLY A 181 -14.87 13.94 -11.24
C GLY A 181 -15.27 13.83 -12.71
N LYS A 182 -16.04 14.79 -13.22
CA LYS A 182 -16.41 14.86 -14.64
C LYS A 182 -15.19 15.02 -15.54
N GLY A 183 -14.27 15.92 -15.17
CA GLY A 183 -13.01 16.07 -15.91
C GLY A 183 -12.23 14.76 -15.99
N LEU A 184 -12.14 14.02 -14.89
CA LEU A 184 -11.43 12.74 -14.85
C LEU A 184 -12.15 11.63 -15.62
N LEU A 185 -13.44 11.42 -15.31
CA LEU A 185 -14.17 10.20 -15.70
C LEU A 185 -14.90 10.34 -17.03
N GLU A 186 -15.40 11.53 -17.35
CA GLU A 186 -16.12 11.79 -18.59
C GLU A 186 -15.19 12.32 -19.69
N SER A 187 -14.24 13.21 -19.33
CA SER A 187 -13.33 13.85 -20.30
C SER A 187 -11.94 13.21 -20.36
N GLY A 188 -11.63 12.21 -19.52
CA GLY A 188 -10.34 11.51 -19.49
C GLY A 188 -9.16 12.38 -19.06
N LEU A 189 -9.40 13.51 -18.40
CA LEU A 189 -8.37 14.46 -17.95
C LEU A 189 -7.63 13.92 -16.72
N ILE A 190 -6.57 13.15 -16.94
CA ILE A 190 -5.75 12.56 -15.87
C ILE A 190 -5.07 13.59 -14.95
N VAL A 191 -5.03 14.85 -15.34
CA VAL A 191 -4.57 15.96 -14.48
C VAL A 191 -5.63 16.42 -13.48
N SER A 192 -6.90 16.02 -13.68
CA SER A 192 -8.00 16.36 -12.77
C SER A 192 -7.75 15.78 -11.38
N ALA A 193 -8.10 16.54 -10.33
CA ALA A 193 -7.86 16.11 -8.96
C ALA A 193 -8.69 14.88 -8.58
N THR A 194 -8.09 13.95 -7.84
CA THR A 194 -8.74 12.79 -7.24
C THR A 194 -8.70 12.87 -5.72
N CYS A 195 -9.29 11.89 -5.03
CA CYS A 195 -9.39 11.89 -3.57
C CYS A 195 -8.03 12.14 -2.89
N ASN A 196 -6.98 11.48 -3.37
CA ASN A 196 -5.65 11.57 -2.78
C ASN A 196 -4.89 12.87 -3.10
N ASP A 197 -5.30 13.62 -4.13
CA ASP A 197 -4.70 14.94 -4.43
C ASP A 197 -5.10 15.97 -3.35
N CYS A 198 -6.29 15.80 -2.76
CA CYS A 198 -6.78 16.64 -1.67
C CYS A 198 -6.46 16.03 -0.29
N HIS A 199 -6.67 14.74 -0.08
CA HIS A 199 -6.56 14.09 1.22
C HIS A 199 -5.16 13.54 1.54
N GLY A 200 -4.28 13.45 0.55
CA GLY A 200 -2.98 12.80 0.65
C GLY A 200 -3.06 11.29 0.35
N ASN A 201 -1.89 10.65 0.30
CA ASN A 201 -1.79 9.22 -0.04
C ASN A 201 -1.74 8.36 1.23
N HIS A 202 -0.58 8.36 1.92
CA HIS A 202 -0.38 7.58 3.12
C HIS A 202 -0.71 8.37 4.39
N LEU A 203 -0.46 9.68 4.40
CA LEU A 203 -0.78 10.57 5.51
C LEU A 203 -2.17 11.20 5.32
N ILE A 204 -3.21 10.41 5.48
CA ILE A 204 -4.59 10.89 5.40
C ILE A 204 -5.02 11.28 6.82
N LEU A 205 -5.17 12.57 7.08
CA LEU A 205 -5.54 13.12 8.38
C LEU A 205 -7.00 13.61 8.38
N PRO A 206 -7.69 13.57 9.53
CA PRO A 206 -9.01 14.14 9.65
C PRO A 206 -8.95 15.66 9.39
N HIS A 207 -9.97 16.24 8.75
CA HIS A 207 -10.02 17.67 8.39
C HIS A 207 -9.89 18.59 9.60
N THR A 208 -10.23 18.12 10.79
CA THR A 208 -10.07 18.83 12.07
C THR A 208 -8.62 18.98 12.50
N SER A 209 -7.71 18.14 11.96
CA SER A 209 -6.28 18.28 12.22
C SER A 209 -5.72 19.50 11.47
N PRO A 210 -5.03 20.43 12.16
CA PRO A 210 -4.40 21.57 11.47
C PRO A 210 -3.36 21.17 10.41
N GLN A 211 -2.82 19.95 10.51
CA GLN A 211 -1.85 19.39 9.58
C GLN A 211 -2.50 18.78 8.32
N ALA A 212 -3.80 18.49 8.37
CA ALA A 212 -4.51 17.93 7.22
C ALA A 212 -4.50 18.90 6.05
N SER A 213 -4.24 18.39 4.85
CA SER A 213 -4.30 19.18 3.61
C SER A 213 -5.69 19.74 3.33
N THR A 214 -6.73 19.10 3.87
CA THR A 214 -8.13 19.53 3.77
C THR A 214 -8.60 20.37 4.97
N SER A 215 -7.72 20.71 5.92
CA SER A 215 -8.08 21.61 7.03
C SER A 215 -8.35 23.03 6.51
N SER A 216 -9.16 23.80 7.28
CA SER A 216 -9.44 25.22 6.98
C SER A 216 -8.17 26.05 6.83
N LYS A 217 -7.08 25.68 7.52
CA LYS A 217 -5.79 26.37 7.44
C LYS A 217 -5.01 26.05 6.17
N LYS A 218 -5.21 24.86 5.55
CA LYS A 218 -4.39 24.38 4.43
C LYS A 218 -5.14 24.20 3.11
N ILE A 219 -6.48 24.21 3.12
CA ILE A 219 -7.28 23.92 1.93
C ILE A 219 -6.93 24.83 0.75
N ALA A 220 -6.74 26.12 0.99
CA ALA A 220 -6.36 27.07 -0.06
C ALA A 220 -5.01 26.67 -0.71
N SER A 221 -3.99 26.36 0.10
CA SER A 221 -2.68 25.95 -0.41
C SER A 221 -2.74 24.58 -1.11
N THR A 222 -3.65 23.72 -0.72
CA THR A 222 -3.88 22.43 -1.40
C THR A 222 -4.47 22.66 -2.79
N CYS A 223 -5.45 23.55 -2.93
CA CYS A 223 -6.02 23.91 -4.23
C CYS A 223 -5.00 24.64 -5.13
N MET A 224 -4.15 25.48 -4.54
CA MET A 224 -3.12 26.24 -5.28
C MET A 224 -2.04 25.37 -5.93
N LYS A 225 -1.95 24.11 -5.59
CA LYS A 225 -1.06 23.16 -6.30
C LYS A 225 -1.38 23.07 -7.80
N CYS A 226 -2.64 23.34 -8.18
CA CYS A 226 -3.12 23.28 -9.55
C CYS A 226 -3.80 24.57 -9.99
N HIS A 227 -4.40 25.35 -9.06
CA HIS A 227 -5.17 26.55 -9.34
C HIS A 227 -4.43 27.80 -8.85
N ALA A 228 -3.99 28.63 -9.78
CA ALA A 228 -3.41 29.94 -9.43
C ALA A 228 -4.45 30.85 -8.75
N ASN A 229 -4.02 31.62 -7.74
CA ASN A 229 -4.83 32.65 -7.06
C ASN A 229 -6.07 32.10 -6.29
N ILE A 230 -6.20 30.82 -6.07
CA ILE A 230 -7.35 30.23 -5.37
C ILE A 230 -7.51 30.77 -3.94
N GLU A 231 -6.43 31.20 -3.30
CA GLU A 231 -6.47 31.79 -1.96
C GLU A 231 -7.33 33.05 -1.92
N GLN A 232 -7.24 33.89 -2.94
CA GLN A 232 -8.05 35.11 -3.02
C GLN A 232 -9.54 34.80 -3.22
N VAL A 233 -9.84 33.78 -4.04
CA VAL A 233 -11.21 33.29 -4.24
C VAL A 233 -11.77 32.72 -2.92
N HIS A 234 -11.01 31.88 -2.23
CA HIS A 234 -11.42 31.28 -0.96
C HIS A 234 -11.71 32.34 0.11
N LYS A 235 -10.84 33.34 0.25
CA LYS A 235 -11.06 34.47 1.17
C LYS A 235 -12.34 35.24 0.84
N LYS A 236 -12.66 35.43 -0.44
CA LYS A 236 -13.89 36.10 -0.88
C LYS A 236 -15.12 35.29 -0.55
N VAL A 237 -15.10 33.97 -0.77
CA VAL A 237 -16.22 33.07 -0.45
C VAL A 237 -16.51 33.08 1.06
N ILE A 238 -15.50 32.91 1.91
CA ILE A 238 -15.68 32.92 3.37
C ILE A 238 -16.23 34.27 3.84
N LYS A 239 -15.75 35.40 3.30
CA LYS A 239 -16.29 36.71 3.64
C LYS A 239 -17.77 36.82 3.26
N ARG A 240 -18.16 36.30 2.10
CA ARG A 240 -19.55 36.28 1.65
C ARG A 240 -20.44 35.44 2.57
N GLU A 241 -20.05 34.25 2.91
CA GLU A 241 -20.79 33.37 3.84
C GLU A 241 -20.97 34.01 5.23
N LEU A 242 -19.92 34.65 5.75
CA LEU A 242 -20.00 35.38 7.03
C LEU A 242 -20.93 36.59 6.94
N TRP A 243 -20.97 37.25 5.77
CA TRP A 243 -21.88 38.39 5.55
C TRP A 243 -23.33 37.89 5.46
N GLU A 244 -23.59 36.82 4.72
CA GLU A 244 -24.91 36.18 4.58
C GLU A 244 -25.47 35.74 5.93
N LYS A 245 -24.66 35.10 6.78
CA LYS A 245 -25.03 34.76 8.16
C LYS A 245 -25.36 35.96 9.01
N LYS A 246 -24.60 37.05 8.92
CA LYS A 246 -24.86 38.29 9.65
C LYS A 246 -26.13 38.99 9.17
N ALA A 247 -26.48 38.84 7.90
CA ALA A 247 -27.66 39.42 7.29
C ALA A 247 -28.96 38.62 7.56
N GLY A 248 -28.86 37.47 8.21
CA GLY A 248 -30.02 36.61 8.53
C GLY A 248 -30.62 35.91 7.31
N ASN A 249 -29.84 35.77 6.24
CA ASN A 249 -30.29 35.16 4.96
C ASN A 249 -29.96 33.66 4.87
N ILE A 250 -29.80 32.98 6.00
CA ILE A 250 -29.65 31.50 6.07
C ILE A 250 -30.49 30.99 7.24
#